data_27255cc39bb366dd99710dfb649fa34c
#
_entry.id   27255cc39bb366dd99710dfb649fa34c
#
_cell.length_a   1.000
_cell.length_b   1.000
_cell.length_c   1.000
_cell.angle_alpha   90.00
_cell.angle_beta   90.00
_cell.angle_gamma   90.00
#
_symmetry.space_group_name_H-M   'P 1'
#
loop_
_entity.id
_entity.type
_entity.pdbx_description
1 polymer ?
#
loop_
_entity_poly.entity_id
_entity_poly.type
_entity_poly.pdbx_seq_one_letter_code
_entity_poly.pdbx_strand_id
1 'polypeptide(L)'
;MTKNSMRALILDEANAPFRSVLTERPELGSGQVLVRVHASGVNPLDTKIRAGQAAHARHSFPGILGMDLAGVVEEVGTDVTGFQPGDEVWGMTGGVGNVQGSLAEYAAVDAALLARKPANISMREAAALPLVTITAWEGLVDRAGVRAGQTVLVLGGAGGVGHVAVQIALARGAKVFAVDHASRADYLTSLGAIPIDREEAVADYVERLTGGTGFDLVYDTVGGAVLDTAFVAVRRFGHVVSCLGWGTHALAPLSFRAATYSGVFTLLPLITGEGRAHHGEIMAEATKLVEAGKLVPRLDPRRFTLDEAADAHAAITDRSAQGKLVIDVAL
;
A
#
# COMPACT_ATOMS: atom_id res chain seq x y z
N MET A 1 -8.84 32.09 13.01
CA MET A 1 -9.14 31.20 11.86
C MET A 1 -10.66 31.18 11.72
N THR A 2 -11.17 31.36 10.52
CA THR A 2 -12.60 31.18 10.27
C THR A 2 -12.94 29.69 10.45
N LYS A 3 -14.12 29.39 10.96
CA LYS A 3 -14.58 28.00 11.29
C LYS A 3 -14.55 27.05 10.07
N ASN A 4 -14.30 27.59 8.86
CA ASN A 4 -14.33 26.87 7.58
C ASN A 4 -12.97 26.84 6.84
N SER A 5 -11.86 27.16 7.50
CA SER A 5 -10.53 27.11 6.90
C SER A 5 -9.71 25.90 7.38
N MET A 6 -8.80 25.40 6.53
CA MET A 6 -7.85 24.34 6.82
C MET A 6 -6.46 24.64 6.28
N ARG A 7 -5.45 24.06 6.90
CA ARG A 7 -4.10 23.99 6.32
C ARG A 7 -4.00 22.85 5.33
N ALA A 8 -3.31 23.09 4.23
CA ALA A 8 -3.00 22.07 3.24
C ALA A 8 -1.62 22.30 2.62
N LEU A 9 -0.99 21.25 2.13
CA LEU A 9 0.20 21.33 1.29
C LEU A 9 -0.20 21.19 -0.17
N ILE A 10 -0.02 22.23 -0.94
CA ILE A 10 -0.25 22.23 -2.38
C ILE A 10 1.07 22.06 -3.12
N LEU A 11 1.04 21.21 -4.12
CA LEU A 11 2.09 21.09 -5.14
C LEU A 11 1.58 21.78 -6.40
N ASP A 12 2.19 22.91 -6.77
CA ASP A 12 1.72 23.74 -7.89
C ASP A 12 2.07 23.13 -9.26
N GLU A 13 3.22 22.45 -9.34
CA GLU A 13 3.67 21.71 -10.52
C GLU A 13 4.67 20.60 -10.12
N ALA A 14 5.01 19.74 -11.04
CA ALA A 14 6.01 18.71 -10.80
C ALA A 14 7.37 19.31 -10.44
N ASN A 15 8.07 18.70 -9.49
CA ASN A 15 9.35 19.14 -8.92
C ASN A 15 9.32 20.47 -8.14
N ALA A 16 8.17 21.11 -8.00
CA ALA A 16 8.05 22.29 -7.14
C ALA A 16 8.20 21.93 -5.64
N PRO A 17 8.56 22.88 -4.78
CA PRO A 17 8.43 22.69 -3.35
C PRO A 17 6.95 22.63 -2.95
N PHE A 18 6.66 21.93 -1.85
CA PHE A 18 5.35 22.04 -1.23
C PHE A 18 5.12 23.46 -0.72
N ARG A 19 3.92 23.96 -0.97
CA ARG A 19 3.48 25.27 -0.49
C ARG A 19 2.38 25.09 0.56
N SER A 20 2.68 25.45 1.80
CA SER A 20 1.69 25.48 2.88
C SER A 20 0.71 26.62 2.68
N VAL A 21 -0.57 26.32 2.65
CA VAL A 21 -1.64 27.30 2.44
C VAL A 21 -2.73 27.16 3.49
N LEU A 22 -3.41 28.27 3.76
CA LEU A 22 -4.70 28.28 4.43
C LEU A 22 -5.78 28.40 3.33
N THR A 23 -6.62 27.39 3.21
CA THR A 23 -7.69 27.31 2.20
C THR A 23 -9.01 26.95 2.86
N GLU A 24 -10.11 27.04 2.12
CA GLU A 24 -11.40 26.56 2.58
C GLU A 24 -11.41 25.03 2.69
N ARG A 25 -12.19 24.51 3.65
CA ARG A 25 -12.45 23.08 3.74
C ARG A 25 -13.17 22.61 2.49
N PRO A 26 -12.93 21.37 2.01
CA PRO A 26 -13.67 20.87 0.86
C PRO A 26 -15.16 20.77 1.14
N GLU A 27 -15.98 21.10 0.14
CA GLU A 27 -17.42 20.86 0.19
C GLU A 27 -17.71 19.38 0.14
N LEU A 28 -18.72 18.96 0.89
CA LEU A 28 -19.11 17.57 1.03
C LEU A 28 -20.14 17.22 -0.06
N GLY A 29 -19.77 16.27 -0.93
CA GLY A 29 -20.65 15.70 -1.94
C GLY A 29 -21.51 14.54 -1.41
N SER A 30 -22.48 14.09 -2.23
CA SER A 30 -23.21 12.86 -1.96
C SER A 30 -22.26 11.66 -1.94
N GLY A 31 -22.47 10.72 -1.01
CA GLY A 31 -21.63 9.53 -0.82
C GLY A 31 -20.28 9.80 -0.15
N GLN A 32 -20.00 11.04 0.26
CA GLN A 32 -18.74 11.42 0.88
C GLN A 32 -18.87 11.68 2.38
N VAL A 33 -17.77 11.51 3.09
CA VAL A 33 -17.58 11.97 4.47
C VAL A 33 -16.46 13.00 4.53
N LEU A 34 -16.61 14.02 5.37
CA LEU A 34 -15.53 14.93 5.70
C LEU A 34 -14.68 14.31 6.80
N VAL A 35 -13.45 13.98 6.51
CA VAL A 35 -12.51 13.41 7.46
C VAL A 35 -11.55 14.48 7.94
N ARG A 36 -11.46 14.68 9.25
CA ARG A 36 -10.35 15.38 9.87
C ARG A 36 -9.14 14.44 9.88
N VAL A 37 -8.15 14.73 9.06
CA VAL A 37 -6.98 13.89 8.86
C VAL A 37 -6.04 14.01 10.05
N HIS A 38 -5.71 12.91 10.69
CA HIS A 38 -4.73 12.84 11.79
C HIS A 38 -3.35 12.44 11.29
N ALA A 39 -3.30 11.51 10.34
CA ALA A 39 -2.06 11.00 9.79
C ALA A 39 -2.20 10.67 8.31
N SER A 40 -1.13 10.91 7.56
CA SER A 40 -0.99 10.60 6.12
C SER A 40 0.19 9.64 5.91
N GLY A 41 -0.06 8.48 5.31
CA GLY A 41 0.99 7.54 4.96
C GLY A 41 1.76 7.98 3.71
N VAL A 42 3.09 7.80 3.71
CA VAL A 42 3.94 8.13 2.57
C VAL A 42 4.30 6.87 1.78
N ASN A 43 4.14 6.95 0.48
CA ASN A 43 4.42 5.86 -0.45
C ASN A 43 5.44 6.28 -1.52
N PRO A 44 6.22 5.35 -2.09
CA PRO A 44 7.13 5.66 -3.20
C PRO A 44 6.42 6.30 -4.40
N LEU A 45 5.12 6.06 -4.57
CA LEU A 45 4.34 6.66 -5.63
C LEU A 45 4.11 8.16 -5.40
N ASP A 46 3.91 8.61 -4.16
CA ASP A 46 3.79 10.05 -3.83
C ASP A 46 5.04 10.82 -4.29
N THR A 47 6.23 10.23 -4.06
CA THR A 47 7.50 10.86 -4.48
C THR A 47 7.64 10.89 -6.00
N LYS A 48 7.18 9.86 -6.71
CA LYS A 48 7.18 9.80 -8.18
C LYS A 48 6.17 10.79 -8.78
N ILE A 49 4.99 10.94 -8.18
CA ILE A 49 4.01 11.96 -8.61
C ILE A 49 4.62 13.35 -8.42
N ARG A 50 5.20 13.63 -7.25
CA ARG A 50 5.89 14.90 -6.98
C ARG A 50 7.00 15.19 -8.00
N ALA A 51 7.74 14.16 -8.43
CA ALA A 51 8.80 14.28 -9.42
C ALA A 51 8.30 14.31 -10.89
N GLY A 52 6.98 14.25 -11.14
CA GLY A 52 6.42 14.19 -12.50
C GLY A 52 6.69 12.87 -13.24
N GLN A 53 7.06 11.82 -12.51
CA GLN A 53 7.47 10.51 -13.05
C GLN A 53 6.36 9.45 -12.97
N ALA A 54 5.12 9.85 -12.69
CA ALA A 54 3.99 8.94 -12.49
C ALA A 54 2.77 9.37 -13.29
N ALA A 55 2.90 9.51 -14.61
CA ALA A 55 1.79 9.88 -15.50
C ALA A 55 0.57 8.96 -15.37
N HIS A 56 0.80 7.68 -15.04
CA HIS A 56 -0.24 6.69 -14.80
C HIS A 56 -1.11 6.99 -13.56
N ALA A 57 -0.64 7.81 -12.62
CA ALA A 57 -1.42 8.24 -11.45
C ALA A 57 -2.46 9.31 -11.80
N ARG A 58 -2.36 9.94 -12.98
CA ARG A 58 -3.28 10.99 -13.49
C ARG A 58 -3.52 12.11 -12.46
N HIS A 59 -2.49 12.46 -11.69
CA HIS A 59 -2.56 13.58 -10.76
C HIS A 59 -2.54 14.90 -11.53
N SER A 60 -3.44 15.83 -11.17
CA SER A 60 -3.46 17.17 -11.74
C SER A 60 -2.79 18.18 -10.80
N PHE A 61 -2.04 19.10 -11.38
CA PHE A 61 -1.46 20.23 -10.69
C PHE A 61 -2.26 21.52 -11.00
N PRO A 62 -2.42 22.43 -10.01
CA PRO A 62 -2.04 22.31 -8.61
C PRO A 62 -2.89 21.26 -7.88
N GLY A 63 -2.30 20.56 -6.91
CA GLY A 63 -3.02 19.53 -6.17
C GLY A 63 -2.41 19.18 -4.82
N ILE A 64 -3.17 18.47 -4.01
CA ILE A 64 -2.77 17.96 -2.69
C ILE A 64 -2.41 16.49 -2.84
N LEU A 65 -1.20 16.11 -2.46
CA LEU A 65 -0.72 14.72 -2.48
C LEU A 65 -1.14 13.94 -1.22
N GLY A 66 -0.74 12.68 -1.18
CA GLY A 66 -0.99 11.73 -0.09
C GLY A 66 -2.14 10.79 -0.42
N MET A 67 -1.85 9.49 -0.51
CA MET A 67 -2.86 8.49 -0.87
C MET A 67 -3.55 7.88 0.34
N ASP A 68 -2.80 7.66 1.40
CA ASP A 68 -3.25 6.98 2.60
C ASP A 68 -3.64 7.99 3.69
N LEU A 69 -4.75 7.76 4.37
CA LEU A 69 -5.11 8.52 5.56
C LEU A 69 -5.61 7.64 6.70
N ALA A 70 -5.46 8.17 7.90
CA ALA A 70 -6.25 7.81 9.08
C ALA A 70 -6.73 9.10 9.76
N GLY A 71 -7.96 9.12 10.21
CA GLY A 71 -8.57 10.32 10.78
C GLY A 71 -9.92 10.04 11.42
N VAL A 72 -10.63 11.12 11.72
CA VAL A 72 -11.95 11.08 12.37
C VAL A 72 -12.97 11.73 11.43
N VAL A 73 -14.10 11.08 11.26
CA VAL A 73 -15.25 11.64 10.53
C VAL A 73 -15.76 12.87 11.26
N GLU A 74 -15.77 14.02 10.60
CA GLU A 74 -16.30 15.29 11.12
C GLU A 74 -17.75 15.49 10.69
N GLU A 75 -18.05 15.24 9.41
CA GLU A 75 -19.37 15.39 8.81
C GLU A 75 -19.66 14.24 7.85
N VAL A 76 -20.93 13.96 7.64
CA VAL A 76 -21.41 12.89 6.75
C VAL A 76 -22.32 13.50 5.70
N GLY A 77 -22.02 13.26 4.42
CA GLY A 77 -22.84 13.70 3.30
C GLY A 77 -24.11 12.90 3.12
N THR A 78 -24.94 13.34 2.18
CA THR A 78 -26.14 12.60 1.79
C THR A 78 -25.77 11.21 1.23
N ASP A 79 -26.66 10.25 1.38
CA ASP A 79 -26.54 8.87 0.87
C ASP A 79 -25.40 8.04 1.50
N VAL A 80 -24.73 8.54 2.52
CA VAL A 80 -23.77 7.75 3.29
C VAL A 80 -24.48 6.98 4.39
N THR A 81 -24.25 5.67 4.40
CA THR A 81 -24.67 4.77 5.48
C THR A 81 -23.43 4.08 6.06
N GLY A 82 -23.43 3.81 7.36
CA GLY A 82 -22.32 3.06 8.00
C GLY A 82 -21.27 3.91 8.70
N PHE A 83 -21.25 5.23 8.51
CA PHE A 83 -20.38 6.16 9.24
C PHE A 83 -21.18 7.27 9.90
N GLN A 84 -20.63 7.80 10.99
CA GLN A 84 -21.18 8.94 11.74
C GLN A 84 -20.03 9.84 12.23
N PRO A 85 -20.32 11.12 12.55
CA PRO A 85 -19.33 11.99 13.17
C PRO A 85 -18.74 11.36 14.44
N GLY A 86 -17.40 11.42 14.56
CA GLY A 86 -16.64 10.79 15.63
C GLY A 86 -16.09 9.41 15.32
N ASP A 87 -16.51 8.76 14.23
CA ASP A 87 -15.93 7.47 13.82
C ASP A 87 -14.46 7.65 13.40
N GLU A 88 -13.58 6.81 13.92
CA GLU A 88 -12.20 6.69 13.48
C GLU A 88 -12.14 5.83 12.21
N VAL A 89 -11.55 6.37 11.14
CA VAL A 89 -11.52 5.75 9.81
C VAL A 89 -10.12 5.72 9.21
N TRP A 90 -9.91 4.82 8.28
CA TRP A 90 -8.69 4.67 7.51
C TRP A 90 -8.96 4.17 6.09
N GLY A 91 -8.07 4.49 5.15
CA GLY A 91 -8.21 4.06 3.76
C GLY A 91 -7.18 4.67 2.82
N MET A 92 -7.13 4.15 1.60
CA MET A 92 -6.44 4.76 0.46
C MET A 92 -7.46 5.62 -0.30
N THR A 93 -7.33 6.94 -0.22
CA THR A 93 -8.47 7.83 -0.46
C THR A 93 -8.29 8.86 -1.57
N GLY A 94 -7.05 9.19 -1.96
CA GLY A 94 -6.84 10.26 -2.94
C GLY A 94 -5.40 10.44 -3.39
N GLY A 95 -5.03 11.66 -3.77
CA GLY A 95 -3.70 12.00 -4.29
C GLY A 95 -3.46 11.55 -5.73
N VAL A 96 -4.43 10.90 -6.36
CA VAL A 96 -4.42 10.40 -7.75
C VAL A 96 -5.76 10.64 -8.41
N GLY A 97 -5.84 10.62 -9.73
CA GLY A 97 -7.10 10.68 -10.48
C GLY A 97 -7.92 11.94 -10.20
N ASN A 98 -7.30 13.07 -9.93
CA ASN A 98 -7.96 14.33 -9.54
C ASN A 98 -8.72 14.29 -8.20
N VAL A 99 -8.50 13.26 -7.38
CA VAL A 99 -9.05 13.19 -6.02
C VAL A 99 -8.07 13.84 -5.05
N GLN A 100 -8.59 14.70 -4.16
CA GLN A 100 -7.76 15.35 -3.15
C GLN A 100 -6.99 14.32 -2.32
N GLY A 101 -5.72 14.59 -2.06
CA GLY A 101 -4.90 13.77 -1.17
C GLY A 101 -5.00 14.15 0.30
N SER A 102 -4.25 13.43 1.13
CA SER A 102 -4.31 13.49 2.60
C SER A 102 -3.32 14.47 3.25
N LEU A 103 -2.51 15.20 2.46
CA LEU A 103 -1.62 16.24 3.02
C LEU A 103 -2.39 17.56 3.28
N ALA A 104 -3.51 17.46 4.01
CA ALA A 104 -4.38 18.54 4.43
C ALA A 104 -5.11 18.16 5.72
N GLU A 105 -5.50 19.16 6.53
CA GLU A 105 -6.22 18.92 7.78
C GLU A 105 -7.60 18.27 7.59
N TYR A 106 -8.22 18.47 6.42
CA TYR A 106 -9.51 17.86 6.07
C TYR A 106 -9.50 17.34 4.62
N ALA A 107 -10.20 16.23 4.42
CA ALA A 107 -10.45 15.67 3.10
C ALA A 107 -11.92 15.22 2.97
N ALA A 108 -12.56 15.56 1.85
CA ALA A 108 -13.85 14.96 1.47
C ALA A 108 -13.57 13.63 0.76
N VAL A 109 -13.92 12.54 1.42
CA VAL A 109 -13.55 11.18 1.00
C VAL A 109 -14.80 10.40 0.62
N ASP A 110 -14.75 9.69 -0.50
CA ASP A 110 -15.77 8.70 -0.86
C ASP A 110 -15.84 7.63 0.25
N ALA A 111 -16.99 7.53 0.89
CA ALA A 111 -17.21 6.62 2.02
C ALA A 111 -16.94 5.15 1.65
N ALA A 112 -17.10 4.80 0.36
CA ALA A 112 -16.84 3.45 -0.15
C ALA A 112 -15.35 3.05 -0.09
N LEU A 113 -14.42 4.00 0.04
CA LEU A 113 -12.99 3.75 0.18
C LEU A 113 -12.54 3.50 1.62
N LEU A 114 -13.41 3.72 2.60
CA LEU A 114 -13.07 3.74 4.00
C LEU A 114 -13.53 2.49 4.74
N ALA A 115 -12.80 2.16 5.79
CA ALA A 115 -13.24 1.26 6.85
C ALA A 115 -13.05 1.92 8.23
N ARG A 116 -13.66 1.35 9.28
CA ARG A 116 -13.38 1.73 10.67
C ARG A 116 -11.94 1.35 10.99
N LYS A 117 -11.20 2.28 11.58
CA LYS A 117 -9.83 2.03 12.02
C LYS A 117 -9.80 0.92 13.10
N PRO A 118 -8.83 -0.01 13.05
CA PRO A 118 -8.63 -0.97 14.12
C PRO A 118 -8.46 -0.28 15.48
N ALA A 119 -9.14 -0.79 16.51
CA ALA A 119 -9.14 -0.15 17.83
C ALA A 119 -7.79 -0.25 18.56
N ASN A 120 -6.98 -1.25 18.23
CA ASN A 120 -5.72 -1.59 18.90
C ASN A 120 -4.46 -0.93 18.29
N ILE A 121 -4.60 -0.05 17.30
CA ILE A 121 -3.48 0.68 16.71
C ILE A 121 -3.75 2.20 16.68
N SER A 122 -2.67 2.97 16.67
CA SER A 122 -2.72 4.43 16.56
C SER A 122 -3.09 4.91 15.15
N MET A 123 -3.45 6.20 15.00
CA MET A 123 -3.68 6.83 13.70
C MET A 123 -2.47 6.72 12.77
N ARG A 124 -1.25 6.86 13.32
CA ARG A 124 -0.01 6.72 12.55
C ARG A 124 0.15 5.31 11.99
N GLU A 125 -0.05 4.30 12.82
CA GLU A 125 0.02 2.90 12.40
C GLU A 125 -1.05 2.58 11.36
N ALA A 126 -2.25 3.10 11.54
CA ALA A 126 -3.33 2.94 10.58
C ALA A 126 -3.00 3.59 9.23
N ALA A 127 -2.53 4.84 9.22
CA ALA A 127 -2.17 5.54 7.98
C ALA A 127 -1.01 4.89 7.21
N ALA A 128 -0.19 4.06 7.85
CA ALA A 128 0.92 3.37 7.21
C ALA A 128 0.50 2.20 6.29
N LEU A 129 -0.71 1.69 6.43
CA LEU A 129 -1.10 0.40 5.87
C LEU A 129 -1.98 0.43 4.60
N PRO A 130 -2.83 1.43 4.30
CA PRO A 130 -3.90 1.24 3.31
C PRO A 130 -3.42 0.81 1.93
N LEU A 131 -2.61 1.61 1.24
CA LEU A 131 -2.11 1.27 -0.11
C LEU A 131 -1.41 -0.09 -0.14
N VAL A 132 -0.51 -0.34 0.81
CA VAL A 132 0.28 -1.58 0.82
C VAL A 132 -0.58 -2.80 1.13
N THR A 133 -1.64 -2.63 1.92
CA THR A 133 -2.59 -3.70 2.24
C THR A 133 -3.49 -4.02 1.05
N ILE A 134 -4.07 -3.01 0.41
CA ILE A 134 -4.90 -3.18 -0.78
C ILE A 134 -4.07 -3.86 -1.88
N THR A 135 -2.83 -3.37 -2.13
CA THR A 135 -1.94 -3.96 -3.13
C THR A 135 -1.62 -5.42 -2.82
N ALA A 136 -1.29 -5.75 -1.57
CA ALA A 136 -0.99 -7.13 -1.16
C ALA A 136 -2.22 -8.04 -1.27
N TRP A 137 -3.39 -7.53 -0.88
CA TRP A 137 -4.65 -8.27 -0.94
C TRP A 137 -5.10 -8.55 -2.37
N GLU A 138 -5.15 -7.53 -3.23
CA GLU A 138 -5.49 -7.71 -4.64
C GLU A 138 -4.60 -8.78 -5.30
N GLY A 139 -3.30 -8.77 -5.01
CA GLY A 139 -2.38 -9.77 -5.55
C GLY A 139 -2.61 -11.17 -5.02
N LEU A 140 -2.62 -11.33 -3.70
CA LEU A 140 -2.65 -12.63 -3.06
C LEU A 140 -4.05 -13.26 -3.00
N VAL A 141 -5.07 -12.44 -2.71
CA VAL A 141 -6.43 -12.93 -2.47
C VAL A 141 -7.25 -12.89 -3.74
N ASP A 142 -7.34 -11.71 -4.38
CA ASP A 142 -8.26 -11.53 -5.50
C ASP A 142 -7.71 -12.15 -6.79
N ARG A 143 -6.40 -12.00 -7.08
CA ARG A 143 -5.79 -12.55 -8.31
C ARG A 143 -5.34 -13.98 -8.15
N ALA A 144 -4.55 -14.28 -7.11
CA ALA A 144 -3.96 -15.60 -6.96
C ALA A 144 -4.79 -16.57 -6.13
N GLY A 145 -5.76 -16.12 -5.35
CA GLY A 145 -6.62 -16.96 -4.53
C GLY A 145 -5.84 -17.80 -3.53
N VAL A 146 -4.90 -17.16 -2.79
CA VAL A 146 -4.04 -17.85 -1.82
C VAL A 146 -4.84 -18.68 -0.80
N ARG A 147 -4.39 -19.90 -0.50
CA ARG A 147 -5.09 -20.87 0.35
C ARG A 147 -4.14 -21.57 1.31
N ALA A 148 -4.73 -22.13 2.36
CA ALA A 148 -4.02 -22.96 3.31
C ALA A 148 -3.29 -24.13 2.61
N GLY A 149 -2.08 -24.41 3.08
CA GLY A 149 -1.23 -25.49 2.57
C GLY A 149 -0.40 -25.13 1.33
N GLN A 150 -0.64 -24.00 0.67
CA GLN A 150 0.19 -23.55 -0.44
C GLN A 150 1.54 -23.03 0.05
N THR A 151 2.55 -23.14 -0.82
CA THR A 151 3.85 -22.45 -0.67
C THR A 151 3.82 -21.12 -1.41
N VAL A 152 4.08 -20.03 -0.70
CA VAL A 152 4.11 -18.68 -1.24
C VAL A 152 5.53 -18.12 -1.11
N LEU A 153 6.09 -17.64 -2.22
CA LEU A 153 7.33 -16.88 -2.25
C LEU A 153 7.02 -15.39 -2.42
N VAL A 154 7.49 -14.56 -1.49
CA VAL A 154 7.36 -13.10 -1.61
C VAL A 154 8.73 -12.50 -1.91
N LEU A 155 8.89 -11.86 -3.06
CA LEU A 155 10.10 -11.14 -3.44
C LEU A 155 10.02 -9.70 -2.91
N GLY A 156 11.03 -9.26 -2.15
CA GLY A 156 11.02 -8.01 -1.42
C GLY A 156 10.20 -8.07 -0.13
N GLY A 157 10.27 -9.20 0.59
CA GLY A 157 9.43 -9.51 1.73
C GLY A 157 9.50 -8.56 2.92
N ALA A 158 10.59 -7.83 3.12
CA ALA A 158 10.72 -6.82 4.17
C ALA A 158 10.32 -5.39 3.71
N GLY A 159 9.94 -5.23 2.45
CA GLY A 159 9.49 -3.95 1.87
C GLY A 159 8.08 -3.54 2.29
N GLY A 160 7.65 -2.36 1.81
CA GLY A 160 6.33 -1.80 2.15
C GLY A 160 5.16 -2.73 1.83
N VAL A 161 5.04 -3.24 0.60
CA VAL A 161 4.03 -4.24 0.22
C VAL A 161 4.39 -5.63 0.75
N GLY A 162 5.68 -6.00 0.66
CA GLY A 162 6.14 -7.35 0.99
C GLY A 162 5.82 -7.79 2.42
N HIS A 163 6.04 -6.92 3.44
CA HIS A 163 5.79 -7.30 4.83
C HIS A 163 4.30 -7.54 5.12
N VAL A 164 3.41 -6.84 4.40
CA VAL A 164 1.97 -7.07 4.48
C VAL A 164 1.58 -8.34 3.73
N ALA A 165 2.16 -8.56 2.54
CA ALA A 165 1.93 -9.76 1.74
C ALA A 165 2.31 -11.05 2.49
N VAL A 166 3.47 -11.04 3.18
CA VAL A 166 3.90 -12.14 4.06
C VAL A 166 2.83 -12.45 5.10
N GLN A 167 2.35 -11.43 5.81
CA GLN A 167 1.38 -11.60 6.90
C GLN A 167 0.00 -12.04 6.40
N ILE A 168 -0.48 -11.48 5.28
CA ILE A 168 -1.75 -11.91 4.66
C ILE A 168 -1.66 -13.38 4.22
N ALA A 169 -0.57 -13.81 3.56
CA ALA A 169 -0.40 -15.18 3.14
C ALA A 169 -0.37 -16.15 4.33
N LEU A 170 0.34 -15.80 5.41
CA LEU A 170 0.34 -16.56 6.67
C LEU A 170 -1.05 -16.64 7.30
N ALA A 171 -1.77 -15.52 7.36
CA ALA A 171 -3.13 -15.47 7.90
C ALA A 171 -4.12 -16.35 7.11
N ARG A 172 -3.84 -16.58 5.80
CA ARG A 172 -4.57 -17.50 4.93
C ARG A 172 -4.11 -18.96 5.04
N GLY A 173 -3.13 -19.26 5.92
CA GLY A 173 -2.64 -20.61 6.19
C GLY A 173 -1.61 -21.14 5.19
N ALA A 174 -0.99 -20.26 4.41
CA ALA A 174 0.10 -20.62 3.51
C ALA A 174 1.42 -20.78 4.27
N LYS A 175 2.34 -21.59 3.72
CA LYS A 175 3.74 -21.60 4.11
C LYS A 175 4.48 -20.54 3.32
N VAL A 176 5.04 -19.54 4.00
CA VAL A 176 5.60 -18.36 3.35
C VAL A 176 7.12 -18.35 3.40
N PHE A 177 7.71 -18.10 2.25
CA PHE A 177 9.13 -17.85 2.04
C PHE A 177 9.28 -16.39 1.56
N ALA A 178 10.31 -15.70 2.01
CA ALA A 178 10.47 -14.28 1.72
C ALA A 178 11.92 -13.96 1.35
N VAL A 179 12.12 -13.45 0.14
CA VAL A 179 13.43 -13.01 -0.36
C VAL A 179 13.64 -11.56 0.00
N ASP A 180 14.75 -11.26 0.67
CA ASP A 180 15.21 -9.89 0.94
C ASP A 180 16.71 -9.91 1.27
N HIS A 181 17.28 -8.77 1.63
CA HIS A 181 18.65 -8.68 2.09
C HIS A 181 18.87 -9.46 3.38
N ALA A 182 20.01 -10.15 3.54
CA ALA A 182 20.33 -10.99 4.70
C ALA A 182 20.12 -10.28 6.05
N SER A 183 20.38 -8.98 6.14
CA SER A 183 20.15 -8.18 7.37
C SER A 183 18.68 -8.05 7.77
N ARG A 184 17.75 -8.51 6.96
CA ARG A 184 16.31 -8.52 7.23
C ARG A 184 15.79 -9.91 7.66
N ALA A 185 16.66 -10.92 7.71
CA ALA A 185 16.27 -12.31 8.01
C ALA A 185 15.55 -12.45 9.36
N ASP A 186 16.06 -11.83 10.42
CA ASP A 186 15.43 -11.88 11.75
C ASP A 186 14.05 -11.25 11.76
N TYR A 187 13.89 -10.13 11.04
CA TYR A 187 12.57 -9.49 10.88
C TYR A 187 11.59 -10.39 10.12
N LEU A 188 11.99 -11.00 9.01
CA LEU A 188 11.14 -11.90 8.25
C LEU A 188 10.77 -13.14 9.07
N THR A 189 11.71 -13.68 9.85
CA THR A 189 11.46 -14.78 10.78
C THR A 189 10.47 -14.39 11.87
N SER A 190 10.56 -13.15 12.40
CA SER A 190 9.62 -12.65 13.41
C SER A 190 8.19 -12.50 12.88
N LEU A 191 8.02 -12.33 11.56
CA LEU A 191 6.72 -12.36 10.91
C LEU A 191 6.18 -13.80 10.71
N GLY A 192 7.02 -14.82 10.86
CA GLY A 192 6.68 -16.22 10.61
C GLY A 192 7.05 -16.74 9.21
N ALA A 193 7.76 -15.95 8.40
CA ALA A 193 8.25 -16.38 7.10
C ALA A 193 9.62 -17.08 7.21
N ILE A 194 9.93 -17.91 6.23
CA ILE A 194 11.26 -18.50 6.04
C ILE A 194 12.07 -17.53 5.17
N PRO A 195 13.13 -16.88 5.72
CA PRO A 195 13.91 -15.91 4.97
C PRO A 195 14.82 -16.59 3.94
N ILE A 196 15.01 -15.93 2.81
CA ILE A 196 15.96 -16.27 1.74
C ILE A 196 16.77 -15.02 1.46
N ASP A 197 18.11 -15.16 1.42
CA ASP A 197 18.98 -14.06 1.02
C ASP A 197 18.79 -13.78 -0.48
N ARG A 198 18.57 -12.52 -0.85
CA ARG A 198 18.42 -12.12 -2.26
C ARG A 198 19.67 -12.39 -3.11
N GLU A 199 20.83 -12.59 -2.49
CA GLU A 199 22.08 -12.94 -3.19
C GLU A 199 22.16 -14.46 -3.49
N GLU A 200 21.29 -15.30 -2.90
CA GLU A 200 21.19 -16.73 -3.21
C GLU A 200 20.58 -16.91 -4.61
N ALA A 201 21.21 -17.75 -5.45
CA ALA A 201 20.69 -18.00 -6.79
C ALA A 201 19.31 -18.68 -6.74
N VAL A 202 18.43 -18.30 -7.68
CA VAL A 202 17.04 -18.80 -7.74
C VAL A 202 16.98 -20.31 -7.79
N ALA A 203 17.87 -20.94 -8.62
CA ALA A 203 17.91 -22.39 -8.76
C ALA A 203 18.25 -23.10 -7.43
N ASP A 204 19.15 -22.50 -6.65
CA ASP A 204 19.64 -23.09 -5.40
C ASP A 204 18.55 -23.08 -4.32
N TYR A 205 17.87 -21.95 -4.08
CA TYR A 205 16.80 -21.94 -3.09
C TYR A 205 15.53 -22.69 -3.55
N VAL A 206 15.25 -22.76 -4.86
CA VAL A 206 14.16 -23.60 -5.40
C VAL A 206 14.47 -25.06 -5.15
N GLU A 207 15.70 -25.52 -5.45
CA GLU A 207 16.11 -26.90 -5.18
C GLU A 207 16.05 -27.22 -3.68
N ARG A 208 16.68 -26.39 -2.86
CA ARG A 208 16.80 -26.57 -1.41
C ARG A 208 15.45 -26.58 -0.68
N LEU A 209 14.51 -25.73 -1.10
CA LEU A 209 13.26 -25.50 -0.35
C LEU A 209 12.06 -26.27 -0.91
N THR A 210 12.12 -26.66 -2.20
CA THR A 210 11.00 -27.29 -2.91
C THR A 210 11.36 -28.59 -3.63
N GLY A 211 12.62 -29.05 -3.52
CA GLY A 211 13.11 -30.21 -4.29
C GLY A 211 13.02 -29.99 -5.79
N GLY A 212 13.32 -28.76 -6.25
CA GLY A 212 13.29 -28.39 -7.66
C GLY A 212 11.89 -28.15 -8.25
N THR A 213 10.82 -28.34 -7.46
CA THR A 213 9.43 -28.21 -7.97
C THR A 213 9.05 -26.75 -8.22
N GLY A 214 9.52 -25.81 -7.38
CA GLY A 214 9.10 -24.41 -7.34
C GLY A 214 7.92 -24.16 -6.41
N PHE A 215 7.53 -22.88 -6.27
CA PHE A 215 6.49 -22.41 -5.35
C PHE A 215 5.12 -22.38 -6.03
N ASP A 216 4.05 -22.65 -5.27
CA ASP A 216 2.66 -22.55 -5.76
C ASP A 216 2.33 -21.17 -6.27
N LEU A 217 2.76 -20.15 -5.53
CA LEU A 217 2.53 -18.76 -5.80
C LEU A 217 3.81 -17.96 -5.57
N VAL A 218 4.14 -17.06 -6.49
CA VAL A 218 5.25 -16.10 -6.33
C VAL A 218 4.69 -14.69 -6.45
N TYR A 219 4.87 -13.88 -5.41
CA TYR A 219 4.46 -12.48 -5.42
C TYR A 219 5.68 -11.57 -5.51
N ASP A 220 5.82 -10.92 -6.64
CA ASP A 220 6.86 -9.91 -6.86
C ASP A 220 6.37 -8.52 -6.42
N THR A 221 7.11 -7.92 -5.48
CA THR A 221 6.90 -6.55 -4.99
C THR A 221 8.07 -5.62 -5.31
N VAL A 222 8.98 -6.05 -6.18
CA VAL A 222 10.22 -5.34 -6.53
C VAL A 222 10.24 -4.85 -7.97
N GLY A 223 9.79 -5.70 -8.91
CA GLY A 223 9.75 -5.41 -10.34
C GLY A 223 11.11 -5.53 -11.05
N GLY A 224 11.14 -5.10 -12.31
CA GLY A 224 12.35 -5.16 -13.15
C GLY A 224 12.89 -6.59 -13.26
N ALA A 225 14.20 -6.77 -13.24
CA ALA A 225 14.84 -8.08 -13.37
C ALA A 225 14.44 -9.09 -12.25
N VAL A 226 13.98 -8.59 -11.10
CA VAL A 226 13.50 -9.48 -10.01
C VAL A 226 12.20 -10.19 -10.41
N LEU A 227 11.33 -9.56 -11.18
CA LEU A 227 10.14 -10.22 -11.72
C LEU A 227 10.50 -11.42 -12.62
N ASP A 228 11.59 -11.33 -13.40
CA ASP A 228 12.03 -12.44 -14.23
C ASP A 228 12.44 -13.66 -13.39
N THR A 229 12.97 -13.44 -12.19
CA THR A 229 13.28 -14.54 -11.24
C THR A 229 12.01 -15.23 -10.74
N ALA A 230 10.89 -14.52 -10.59
CA ALA A 230 9.61 -15.10 -10.23
C ALA A 230 9.12 -16.12 -11.27
N PHE A 231 9.37 -15.87 -12.56
CA PHE A 231 8.99 -16.76 -13.66
C PHE A 231 9.76 -18.10 -13.63
N VAL A 232 10.93 -18.11 -13.00
CA VAL A 232 11.75 -19.30 -12.82
C VAL A 232 11.41 -20.03 -11.52
N ALA A 233 11.10 -19.27 -10.46
CA ALA A 233 10.80 -19.81 -9.13
C ALA A 233 9.43 -20.47 -9.02
N VAL A 234 8.47 -20.10 -9.87
CA VAL A 234 7.11 -20.66 -9.84
C VAL A 234 7.11 -22.13 -10.33
N ARG A 235 6.30 -22.97 -9.69
CA ARG A 235 6.11 -24.36 -10.14
C ARG A 235 5.29 -24.46 -11.43
N ARG A 236 5.23 -25.64 -12.03
CA ARG A 236 4.27 -25.94 -13.11
C ARG A 236 2.85 -25.73 -12.61
N PHE A 237 2.02 -25.08 -13.43
CA PHE A 237 0.63 -24.70 -13.10
C PHE A 237 0.53 -23.80 -11.87
N GLY A 238 1.61 -23.08 -11.51
CA GLY A 238 1.61 -22.09 -10.44
C GLY A 238 1.18 -20.72 -10.91
N HIS A 239 1.28 -19.73 -10.01
CA HIS A 239 0.83 -18.38 -10.29
C HIS A 239 1.89 -17.35 -9.88
N VAL A 240 2.24 -16.46 -10.78
CA VAL A 240 3.07 -15.29 -10.51
C VAL A 240 2.19 -14.05 -10.47
N VAL A 241 2.34 -13.25 -9.43
CA VAL A 241 1.68 -11.94 -9.32
C VAL A 241 2.75 -10.87 -9.19
N SER A 242 2.56 -9.70 -9.82
CA SER A 242 3.43 -8.53 -9.61
C SER A 242 2.62 -7.25 -9.46
N CYS A 243 3.00 -6.42 -8.51
CA CYS A 243 2.51 -5.04 -8.38
C CYS A 243 3.43 -4.01 -9.06
N LEU A 244 4.54 -4.46 -9.67
CA LEU A 244 5.53 -3.64 -10.37
C LEU A 244 5.95 -4.24 -11.71
N GLY A 245 5.00 -4.84 -12.44
CA GLY A 245 5.21 -5.48 -13.73
C GLY A 245 5.43 -4.50 -14.90
N TRP A 246 6.20 -3.47 -14.66
CA TRP A 246 6.55 -2.45 -15.67
C TRP A 246 7.75 -2.91 -16.48
N GLY A 247 7.73 -2.63 -17.79
CA GLY A 247 8.84 -2.92 -18.68
C GLY A 247 8.56 -4.05 -19.66
N THR A 248 9.61 -4.71 -20.13
CA THR A 248 9.54 -5.83 -21.09
C THR A 248 10.13 -7.07 -20.46
N HIS A 249 9.37 -8.16 -20.48
CA HIS A 249 9.73 -9.42 -19.85
C HIS A 249 9.53 -10.58 -20.83
N ALA A 250 10.44 -11.58 -20.79
CA ALA A 250 10.32 -12.80 -21.58
C ALA A 250 9.33 -13.77 -20.92
N LEU A 251 8.22 -14.08 -21.57
CA LEU A 251 7.18 -14.96 -21.01
C LEU A 251 7.44 -16.47 -21.24
N ALA A 252 8.49 -16.82 -21.98
CA ALA A 252 8.80 -18.24 -22.26
C ALA A 252 8.94 -19.09 -20.99
N PRO A 253 9.60 -18.65 -19.90
CA PRO A 253 9.67 -19.43 -18.66
C PRO A 253 8.31 -19.76 -18.05
N LEU A 254 7.32 -18.86 -18.14
CA LEU A 254 5.95 -19.11 -17.70
C LEU A 254 5.25 -20.12 -18.62
N SER A 255 5.42 -19.96 -19.95
CA SER A 255 4.82 -20.86 -20.94
C SER A 255 5.31 -22.30 -20.75
N PHE A 256 6.61 -22.51 -20.51
CA PHE A 256 7.18 -23.84 -20.23
C PHE A 256 6.69 -24.46 -18.93
N ARG A 257 6.10 -23.68 -18.05
CA ARG A 257 5.50 -24.13 -16.79
C ARG A 257 3.97 -24.19 -16.83
N ALA A 258 3.35 -23.75 -17.94
CA ALA A 258 1.90 -23.52 -18.01
C ALA A 258 1.41 -22.68 -16.80
N ALA A 259 2.23 -21.72 -16.38
CA ALA A 259 1.95 -20.88 -15.21
C ALA A 259 1.15 -19.64 -15.59
N THR A 260 0.37 -19.14 -14.65
CA THR A 260 -0.41 -17.89 -14.80
C THR A 260 0.41 -16.70 -14.37
N TYR A 261 0.19 -15.53 -15.00
CA TYR A 261 0.66 -14.22 -14.54
C TYR A 261 -0.50 -13.27 -14.33
N SER A 262 -0.46 -12.51 -13.24
CA SER A 262 -1.40 -11.42 -12.97
C SER A 262 -0.67 -10.16 -12.55
N GLY A 263 -1.06 -9.03 -13.13
CA GLY A 263 -0.67 -7.71 -12.69
C GLY A 263 -1.63 -7.13 -11.66
N VAL A 264 -1.11 -6.30 -10.77
CA VAL A 264 -1.89 -5.50 -9.81
C VAL A 264 -1.72 -4.03 -10.13
N PHE A 265 -2.83 -3.30 -10.20
CA PHE A 265 -2.85 -1.85 -10.39
C PHE A 265 -3.88 -1.21 -9.46
N THR A 266 -3.54 -1.07 -8.21
CA THR A 266 -4.37 -0.62 -7.09
C THR A 266 -4.96 0.78 -7.26
N LEU A 267 -4.41 1.61 -8.16
CA LEU A 267 -4.92 2.96 -8.41
C LEU A 267 -6.20 3.00 -9.24
N LEU A 268 -6.54 1.92 -9.94
CA LEU A 268 -7.61 1.92 -10.93
C LEU A 268 -8.95 2.43 -10.38
N PRO A 269 -9.42 1.99 -9.19
CA PRO A 269 -10.67 2.48 -8.62
C PRO A 269 -10.68 3.98 -8.29
N LEU A 270 -9.55 4.52 -7.84
CA LEU A 270 -9.44 5.97 -7.60
C LEU A 270 -9.48 6.77 -8.90
N ILE A 271 -8.85 6.26 -9.97
CA ILE A 271 -8.75 6.94 -11.26
C ILE A 271 -10.07 6.87 -12.05
N THR A 272 -10.77 5.73 -12.01
CA THR A 272 -11.97 5.50 -12.83
C THR A 272 -13.27 5.69 -12.06
N GLY A 273 -13.24 5.56 -10.75
CA GLY A 273 -14.43 5.50 -9.89
C GLY A 273 -15.03 4.09 -9.76
N GLU A 274 -14.62 3.15 -10.62
CA GLU A 274 -15.14 1.78 -10.61
C GLU A 274 -14.46 0.92 -9.55
N GLY A 275 -15.23 0.18 -8.76
CA GLY A 275 -14.69 -0.78 -7.79
C GLY A 275 -14.21 -0.17 -6.46
N ARG A 276 -14.49 1.09 -6.14
CA ARG A 276 -14.09 1.74 -4.87
C ARG A 276 -14.57 0.98 -3.64
N ALA A 277 -15.78 0.46 -3.67
CA ALA A 277 -16.35 -0.31 -2.55
C ALA A 277 -15.50 -1.52 -2.17
N HIS A 278 -14.84 -2.17 -3.15
CA HIS A 278 -13.95 -3.29 -2.87
C HIS A 278 -12.71 -2.87 -2.05
N HIS A 279 -12.20 -1.67 -2.25
CA HIS A 279 -11.12 -1.15 -1.39
C HIS A 279 -11.59 -1.00 0.07
N GLY A 280 -12.79 -0.48 0.30
CA GLY A 280 -13.38 -0.43 1.66
C GLY A 280 -13.57 -1.81 2.27
N GLU A 281 -14.02 -2.80 1.48
CA GLU A 281 -14.15 -4.20 1.91
C GLU A 281 -12.79 -4.79 2.31
N ILE A 282 -11.74 -4.58 1.50
CA ILE A 282 -10.37 -4.99 1.82
C ILE A 282 -9.91 -4.35 3.13
N MET A 283 -10.16 -3.06 3.31
CA MET A 283 -9.78 -2.36 4.53
C MET A 283 -10.55 -2.86 5.76
N ALA A 284 -11.81 -3.24 5.60
CA ALA A 284 -12.61 -3.86 6.67
C ALA A 284 -12.07 -5.26 7.06
N GLU A 285 -11.64 -6.07 6.09
CA GLU A 285 -10.96 -7.33 6.36
C GLU A 285 -9.58 -7.11 7.02
N ALA A 286 -8.85 -6.09 6.58
CA ALA A 286 -7.58 -5.69 7.21
C ALA A 286 -7.78 -5.25 8.67
N THR A 287 -8.86 -4.53 8.99
CA THR A 287 -9.22 -4.20 10.37
C THR A 287 -9.29 -5.45 11.24
N LYS A 288 -9.97 -6.50 10.77
CA LYS A 288 -10.07 -7.78 11.50
C LYS A 288 -8.71 -8.46 11.69
N LEU A 289 -7.84 -8.41 10.66
CA LEU A 289 -6.50 -8.98 10.75
C LEU A 289 -5.61 -8.24 11.76
N VAL A 290 -5.69 -6.90 11.76
CA VAL A 290 -4.94 -6.07 12.70
C VAL A 290 -5.42 -6.30 14.13
N GLU A 291 -6.73 -6.29 14.37
CA GLU A 291 -7.31 -6.53 15.70
C GLU A 291 -7.01 -7.94 16.23
N ALA A 292 -6.87 -8.92 15.34
CA ALA A 292 -6.44 -10.27 15.67
C ALA A 292 -4.91 -10.43 15.83
N GLY A 293 -4.13 -9.35 15.67
CA GLY A 293 -2.66 -9.38 15.74
C GLY A 293 -1.99 -10.14 14.57
N LYS A 294 -2.73 -10.39 13.48
CA LYS A 294 -2.24 -11.10 12.28
C LYS A 294 -1.67 -10.18 11.21
N LEU A 295 -1.86 -8.88 11.36
CA LEU A 295 -1.30 -7.83 10.51
C LEU A 295 -0.77 -6.71 11.40
N VAL A 296 0.55 -6.55 11.43
CA VAL A 296 1.25 -5.56 12.24
C VAL A 296 2.02 -4.61 11.33
N PRO A 297 1.82 -3.29 11.45
CA PRO A 297 2.56 -2.32 10.66
C PRO A 297 4.02 -2.23 11.10
N ARG A 298 4.92 -1.94 10.15
CA ARG A 298 6.30 -1.59 10.43
C ARG A 298 6.53 -0.12 10.14
N LEU A 299 6.56 0.71 11.17
CA LEU A 299 6.83 2.14 11.05
C LEU A 299 8.34 2.44 11.07
N ASP A 300 8.71 3.48 10.34
CA ASP A 300 9.98 4.18 10.56
C ASP A 300 9.90 4.91 11.91
N PRO A 301 10.96 4.92 12.73
CA PRO A 301 10.93 5.56 14.05
C PRO A 301 10.85 7.08 13.99
N ARG A 302 11.19 7.70 12.85
CA ARG A 302 11.12 9.16 12.68
C ARG A 302 9.68 9.64 12.64
N ARG A 303 9.49 10.87 13.11
CA ARG A 303 8.22 11.57 13.02
C ARG A 303 8.37 12.77 12.12
N PHE A 304 7.36 13.00 11.31
CA PHE A 304 7.31 14.14 10.40
C PHE A 304 5.96 14.83 10.59
N THR A 305 6.00 16.13 10.72
CA THR A 305 4.81 16.99 10.69
C THR A 305 4.43 17.32 9.25
N LEU A 306 3.28 17.98 9.06
CA LEU A 306 2.85 18.43 7.74
C LEU A 306 3.91 19.34 7.08
N ASP A 307 4.56 20.22 7.84
CA ASP A 307 5.61 21.11 7.31
C ASP A 307 6.89 20.35 6.89
N GLU A 308 7.12 19.14 7.41
CA GLU A 308 8.27 18.28 7.11
C GLU A 308 7.96 17.20 6.05
N ALA A 309 6.84 17.33 5.34
CA ALA A 309 6.44 16.35 4.29
C ALA A 309 7.51 16.19 3.21
N ALA A 310 8.27 17.25 2.89
CA ALA A 310 9.35 17.18 1.93
C ALA A 310 10.49 16.26 2.41
N ASP A 311 10.80 16.29 3.71
CA ASP A 311 11.86 15.46 4.33
C ASP A 311 11.41 13.99 4.40
N ALA A 312 10.12 13.74 4.67
CA ALA A 312 9.56 12.40 4.60
C ALA A 312 9.65 11.81 3.18
N HIS A 313 9.39 12.62 2.14
CA HIS A 313 9.58 12.23 0.75
C HIS A 313 11.05 11.98 0.40
N ALA A 314 11.96 12.84 0.89
CA ALA A 314 13.40 12.66 0.69
C ALA A 314 13.88 11.34 1.28
N ALA A 315 13.40 10.96 2.46
CA ALA A 315 13.76 9.71 3.12
C ALA A 315 13.34 8.44 2.32
N ILE A 316 12.32 8.53 1.47
CA ILE A 316 12.00 7.46 0.51
C ILE A 316 13.01 7.44 -0.65
N THR A 317 13.30 8.63 -1.21
CA THR A 317 14.14 8.76 -2.42
C THR A 317 15.58 8.36 -2.15
N ASP A 318 16.13 8.72 -1.01
CA ASP A 318 17.49 8.39 -0.56
C ASP A 318 17.60 7.00 0.07
N ARG A 319 16.47 6.27 0.18
CA ARG A 319 16.38 4.91 0.74
C ARG A 319 16.81 4.81 2.20
N SER A 320 16.70 5.89 2.97
CA SER A 320 17.03 5.91 4.40
C SER A 320 15.89 5.40 5.30
N ALA A 321 14.70 5.19 4.74
CA ALA A 321 13.54 4.70 5.47
C ALA A 321 13.75 3.26 5.99
N GLN A 322 13.46 3.05 7.27
CA GLN A 322 13.56 1.74 7.93
C GLN A 322 12.21 1.01 8.08
N GLY A 323 11.15 1.62 7.58
CA GLY A 323 9.77 1.15 7.61
C GLY A 323 8.87 2.10 6.85
N LYS A 324 7.56 2.02 7.07
CA LYS A 324 6.59 2.95 6.50
C LYS A 324 6.73 4.33 7.16
N LEU A 325 6.82 5.35 6.34
CA LEU A 325 6.84 6.75 6.79
C LEU A 325 5.43 7.29 6.91
N VAL A 326 5.20 8.12 7.91
CA VAL A 326 3.91 8.73 8.19
C VAL A 326 4.10 10.19 8.60
N ILE A 327 3.27 11.06 8.06
CA ILE A 327 3.20 12.48 8.37
C ILE A 327 2.06 12.70 9.36
N ASP A 328 2.36 13.32 10.50
CA ASP A 328 1.36 13.80 11.47
C ASP A 328 0.74 15.09 10.90
N VAL A 329 -0.57 15.06 10.60
CA VAL A 329 -1.29 16.18 9.97
C VAL A 329 -1.95 17.06 11.03
N ALA A 330 -2.74 16.47 11.94
CA ALA A 330 -3.28 17.14 13.10
C ALA A 330 -2.49 16.71 14.34
N LEU A 331 -1.95 17.69 15.04
CA LEU A 331 -1.28 17.51 16.34
C LEU A 331 -2.30 17.57 17.47
#